data_cbef269874a536902ac7cab3b1410151
#
_entry.id   cbef269874a536902ac7cab3b1410151
#
_cell.length_a   1.000
_cell.length_b   1.000
_cell.length_c   1.000
_cell.angle_alpha   90.00
_cell.angle_beta   90.00
_cell.angle_gamma   90.00
#
_symmetry.space_group_name_H-M   'P 1'
#
loop_
_entity.id
_entity.type
_entity.pdbx_description
1 polymer ?
#
loop_
_entity_poly.entity_id
_entity_poly.type
_entity_poly.pdbx_seq_one_letter_code
_entity_poly.pdbx_strand_id
1 'polypeptide(L)'
;MFNDKTLLITGGTGSFGNAVLQRFLNSDFAEIRVFSRDEKKQEDMRIALKSDKVKFYIGDVRQYESVHDAFNGVDYVFHAAALKQVPSCEFYPMEAVRTNILGAENVLRASMEHGITRCVVLSTDKAVYPINAMGLSKAMMEKLMVAKSRLSNPQNTVLCGTRYGNVMASRGSVIPLFLQQLLDGKPLTITDPGMTRFLMSLEESVNLVLYAFEHAKPGDIFVQKAPASTVGDLAQALRELLQRDNEIRIIGTRHGEKLYESLVSREEMARGEDLGSYYRIPADSRDLNYEKYFVEGQTGMAEIDDYTSHNTHRLNLEQVKEVLMSLDIVRGAVAHA
;
A
#
# COMPACT_ATOMS: atom_id res chain seq x y z
N MET A 1 16.61 -17.37 3.46
CA MET A 1 16.51 -16.59 2.21
C MET A 1 17.25 -15.26 2.31
N PHE A 2 17.19 -14.59 3.45
CA PHE A 2 17.77 -13.24 3.64
C PHE A 2 19.08 -13.23 4.43
N ASN A 3 19.68 -14.41 4.67
CA ASN A 3 20.93 -14.52 5.43
C ASN A 3 22.03 -13.67 4.81
N ASP A 4 22.72 -12.89 5.64
CA ASP A 4 23.79 -11.96 5.25
C ASP A 4 23.37 -10.87 4.22
N LYS A 5 22.05 -10.59 4.10
CA LYS A 5 21.50 -9.62 3.17
C LYS A 5 21.12 -8.31 3.86
N THR A 6 21.12 -7.23 3.08
CA THR A 6 20.73 -5.90 3.51
C THR A 6 19.40 -5.50 2.89
N LEU A 7 18.43 -5.11 3.73
CA LEU A 7 17.14 -4.54 3.33
C LEU A 7 17.15 -3.03 3.49
N LEU A 8 16.76 -2.28 2.47
CA LEU A 8 16.51 -0.84 2.57
C LEU A 8 15.00 -0.54 2.46
N ILE A 9 14.50 0.27 3.39
CA ILE A 9 13.09 0.69 3.44
C ILE A 9 13.03 2.20 3.26
N THR A 10 12.61 2.67 2.07
CA THR A 10 12.33 4.09 1.88
C THR A 10 11.00 4.45 2.54
N GLY A 11 10.93 5.62 3.19
CA GLY A 11 9.78 5.97 3.99
C GLY A 11 9.59 5.10 5.24
N GLY A 12 10.67 4.49 5.71
CA GLY A 12 10.67 3.57 6.86
C GLY A 12 10.16 4.17 8.17
N THR A 13 10.16 5.49 8.32
CA THR A 13 9.57 6.20 9.47
C THR A 13 8.05 6.39 9.37
N GLY A 14 7.44 6.03 8.23
CA GLY A 14 5.99 6.01 8.06
C GLY A 14 5.35 4.77 8.69
N SER A 15 4.03 4.79 8.90
CA SER A 15 3.31 3.67 9.56
C SER A 15 3.57 2.32 8.88
N PHE A 16 3.49 2.28 7.53
CA PHE A 16 3.71 1.04 6.79
C PHE A 16 5.17 0.61 6.75
N GLY A 17 6.09 1.55 6.47
CA GLY A 17 7.53 1.25 6.47
C GLY A 17 8.02 0.76 7.83
N ASN A 18 7.49 1.33 8.93
CA ASN A 18 7.79 0.86 10.29
C ASN A 18 7.22 -0.55 10.54
N ALA A 19 6.03 -0.88 10.06
CA ALA A 19 5.49 -2.23 10.20
C ALA A 19 6.33 -3.27 9.45
N VAL A 20 6.79 -2.93 8.25
CA VAL A 20 7.74 -3.77 7.50
C VAL A 20 9.06 -3.92 8.27
N LEU A 21 9.60 -2.83 8.82
CA LEU A 21 10.78 -2.89 9.69
C LEU A 21 10.57 -3.86 10.87
N GLN A 22 9.47 -3.70 11.62
CA GLN A 22 9.18 -4.57 12.78
C GLN A 22 9.09 -6.05 12.39
N ARG A 23 8.46 -6.35 11.25
CA ARG A 23 8.35 -7.72 10.73
C ARG A 23 9.69 -8.35 10.42
N PHE A 24 10.60 -7.56 9.83
CA PHE A 24 11.92 -8.04 9.44
C PHE A 24 12.99 -7.89 10.52
N LEU A 25 12.70 -7.22 11.62
CA LEU A 25 13.66 -7.01 12.72
C LEU A 25 14.18 -8.34 13.26
N ASN A 26 13.30 -9.36 13.41
CA ASN A 26 13.62 -10.69 13.88
C ASN A 26 13.92 -11.70 12.75
N SER A 27 14.06 -11.23 11.50
CA SER A 27 14.44 -12.08 10.37
C SER A 27 15.96 -12.28 10.33
N ASP A 28 16.43 -13.06 9.37
CA ASP A 28 17.84 -13.34 9.12
C ASP A 28 18.57 -12.28 8.25
N PHE A 29 17.96 -11.11 7.98
CA PHE A 29 18.68 -9.99 7.41
C PHE A 29 19.83 -9.56 8.32
N ALA A 30 21.00 -9.29 7.75
CA ALA A 30 22.16 -8.80 8.50
C ALA A 30 21.98 -7.32 8.88
N GLU A 31 21.42 -6.52 7.97
CA GLU A 31 21.21 -5.07 8.17
C GLU A 31 19.87 -4.63 7.59
N ILE A 32 19.20 -3.69 8.26
CA ILE A 32 18.00 -3.02 7.77
C ILE A 32 18.24 -1.51 7.77
N ARG A 33 18.17 -0.89 6.59
CA ARG A 33 18.32 0.56 6.41
C ARG A 33 16.98 1.25 6.35
N VAL A 34 16.77 2.23 7.23
CA VAL A 34 15.62 3.13 7.23
C VAL A 34 16.01 4.42 6.53
N PHE A 35 15.49 4.64 5.31
CA PHE A 35 15.74 5.83 4.52
C PHE A 35 14.54 6.78 4.60
N SER A 36 14.73 8.00 5.11
CA SER A 36 13.67 8.99 5.32
C SER A 36 14.25 10.40 5.44
N ARG A 37 13.42 11.41 5.14
CA ARG A 37 13.76 12.83 5.34
C ARG A 37 13.60 13.29 6.78
N ASP A 38 12.83 12.57 7.58
CA ASP A 38 12.39 13.00 8.90
C ASP A 38 13.39 12.55 9.96
N GLU A 39 14.36 13.41 10.26
CA GLU A 39 15.41 13.19 11.27
C GLU A 39 14.81 12.91 12.65
N LYS A 40 13.78 13.68 13.05
CA LYS A 40 13.15 13.52 14.37
C LYS A 40 12.55 12.13 14.54
N LYS A 41 11.82 11.64 13.54
CA LYS A 41 11.26 10.28 13.61
C LYS A 41 12.33 9.20 13.56
N GLN A 42 13.42 9.42 12.83
CA GLN A 42 14.56 8.48 12.85
C GLN A 42 15.19 8.41 14.25
N GLU A 43 15.35 9.54 14.92
CA GLU A 43 15.89 9.59 16.28
C GLU A 43 14.96 8.88 17.27
N ASP A 44 13.65 9.15 17.21
CA ASP A 44 12.66 8.49 18.06
C ASP A 44 12.70 6.96 17.85
N MET A 45 12.80 6.51 16.60
CA MET A 45 12.90 5.08 16.27
C MET A 45 14.24 4.48 16.78
N ARG A 46 15.36 5.17 16.66
CA ARG A 46 16.66 4.73 17.16
C ARG A 46 16.61 4.49 18.67
N ILE A 47 16.03 5.45 19.41
CA ILE A 47 15.88 5.38 20.86
C ILE A 47 14.96 4.22 21.27
N ALA A 48 13.85 4.02 20.53
CA ALA A 48 12.88 2.98 20.82
C ALA A 48 13.38 1.56 20.49
N LEU A 49 14.03 1.39 19.34
CA LEU A 49 14.46 0.09 18.83
C LEU A 49 15.71 -0.46 19.52
N LYS A 50 16.68 0.39 19.81
CA LYS A 50 17.99 0.03 20.42
C LYS A 50 18.63 -1.20 19.75
N SER A 51 18.61 -1.25 18.42
CA SER A 51 19.05 -2.39 17.62
C SER A 51 20.24 -2.01 16.73
N ASP A 52 21.34 -2.74 16.85
CA ASP A 52 22.51 -2.56 16.00
C ASP A 52 22.27 -2.99 14.54
N LYS A 53 21.26 -3.81 14.30
CA LYS A 53 20.83 -4.27 12.99
C LYS A 53 20.20 -3.16 12.14
N VAL A 54 19.63 -2.13 12.78
CA VAL A 54 18.93 -1.03 12.09
C VAL A 54 19.85 0.16 11.91
N LYS A 55 20.04 0.59 10.67
CA LYS A 55 20.78 1.79 10.30
C LYS A 55 19.86 2.85 9.72
N PHE A 56 20.13 4.11 10.08
CA PHE A 56 19.27 5.23 9.68
C PHE A 56 20.02 6.12 8.69
N TYR A 57 19.36 6.35 7.55
CA TYR A 57 19.87 7.18 6.45
C TYR A 57 18.93 8.36 6.24
N ILE A 58 19.44 9.58 6.44
CA ILE A 58 18.68 10.80 6.13
C ILE A 58 18.82 11.07 4.63
N GLY A 59 17.69 11.15 3.93
CA GLY A 59 17.70 11.43 2.51
C GLY A 59 16.28 11.57 1.93
N ASP A 60 16.23 12.12 0.72
CA ASP A 60 14.98 12.38 -0.01
C ASP A 60 14.96 11.59 -1.32
N VAL A 61 13.93 10.78 -1.52
CA VAL A 61 13.74 10.01 -2.77
C VAL A 61 13.68 10.88 -4.03
N ARG A 62 13.36 12.17 -3.90
CA ARG A 62 13.35 13.14 -5.01
C ARG A 62 14.75 13.53 -5.50
N GLN A 63 15.79 13.22 -4.72
CA GLN A 63 17.20 13.51 -5.01
C GLN A 63 17.91 12.20 -5.35
N TYR A 64 18.27 12.03 -6.60
CA TYR A 64 18.85 10.78 -7.09
C TYR A 64 20.15 10.41 -6.34
N GLU A 65 21.05 11.36 -6.14
CA GLU A 65 22.34 11.16 -5.47
C GLU A 65 22.14 10.61 -4.05
N SER A 66 21.18 11.17 -3.31
CA SER A 66 20.84 10.72 -1.95
C SER A 66 20.33 9.26 -1.93
N VAL A 67 19.53 8.87 -2.94
CA VAL A 67 19.07 7.49 -3.11
C VAL A 67 20.23 6.58 -3.48
N HIS A 68 21.00 6.97 -4.50
CA HIS A 68 22.14 6.21 -5.02
C HIS A 68 23.14 5.85 -3.91
N ASP A 69 23.54 6.82 -3.09
CA ASP A 69 24.51 6.60 -2.00
C ASP A 69 23.98 5.62 -0.94
N ALA A 70 22.68 5.71 -0.59
CA ALA A 70 22.06 4.83 0.39
C ALA A 70 21.91 3.37 -0.10
N PHE A 71 21.96 3.14 -1.43
CA PHE A 71 21.79 1.82 -2.06
C PHE A 71 23.07 1.00 -2.13
N ASN A 72 24.23 1.58 -1.83
CA ASN A 72 25.49 0.86 -1.87
C ASN A 72 25.48 -0.34 -0.89
N GLY A 73 25.67 -1.55 -1.41
CA GLY A 73 25.64 -2.81 -0.64
C GLY A 73 24.26 -3.26 -0.16
N VAL A 74 23.18 -2.75 -0.75
CA VAL A 74 21.80 -3.20 -0.49
C VAL A 74 21.44 -4.36 -1.41
N ASP A 75 20.71 -5.35 -0.90
CA ASP A 75 20.23 -6.50 -1.68
C ASP A 75 18.72 -6.41 -1.96
N TYR A 76 17.94 -5.88 -1.02
CA TYR A 76 16.47 -5.80 -1.09
C TYR A 76 15.99 -4.40 -0.81
N VAL A 77 15.02 -3.93 -1.57
CA VAL A 77 14.41 -2.60 -1.39
C VAL A 77 12.91 -2.71 -1.25
N PHE A 78 12.36 -2.10 -0.19
CA PHE A 78 10.94 -1.82 -0.08
C PHE A 78 10.71 -0.31 -0.21
N HIS A 79 10.08 0.11 -1.31
CA HIS A 79 9.80 1.51 -1.58
C HIS A 79 8.42 1.92 -1.10
N ALA A 80 8.36 2.49 0.13
CA ALA A 80 7.13 2.99 0.74
C ALA A 80 7.05 4.52 0.87
N ALA A 81 8.11 5.24 0.47
CA ALA A 81 8.11 6.70 0.49
C ALA A 81 7.11 7.25 -0.53
N ALA A 82 6.06 7.94 -0.06
CA ALA A 82 5.04 8.53 -0.92
C ALA A 82 4.25 9.62 -0.20
N LEU A 83 3.63 10.51 -0.98
CA LEU A 83 2.49 11.30 -0.53
C LEU A 83 1.21 10.46 -0.71
N LYS A 84 0.43 10.27 0.36
CA LYS A 84 -0.74 9.39 0.36
C LYS A 84 -2.08 10.09 0.66
N GLN A 85 -2.04 11.33 1.11
CA GLN A 85 -3.25 12.07 1.45
C GLN A 85 -3.87 12.66 0.19
N VAL A 86 -5.10 12.27 -0.13
CA VAL A 86 -5.81 12.73 -1.33
C VAL A 86 -5.92 14.27 -1.35
N PRO A 87 -6.41 14.94 -0.29
CA PRO A 87 -6.49 16.40 -0.31
C PRO A 87 -5.15 17.09 -0.55
N SER A 88 -4.09 16.63 0.10
CA SER A 88 -2.75 17.22 -0.09
C SER A 88 -2.25 17.06 -1.52
N CYS A 89 -2.51 15.93 -2.16
CA CYS A 89 -2.11 15.69 -3.55
C CYS A 89 -2.95 16.52 -4.53
N GLU A 90 -4.24 16.73 -4.26
CA GLU A 90 -5.11 17.60 -5.05
C GLU A 90 -4.63 19.06 -5.01
N PHE A 91 -4.29 19.58 -3.84
CA PHE A 91 -3.80 20.95 -3.69
C PHE A 91 -2.35 21.14 -4.17
N TYR A 92 -1.53 20.10 -4.08
CA TYR A 92 -0.11 20.15 -4.45
C TYR A 92 0.26 19.00 -5.41
N PRO A 93 -0.36 18.92 -6.60
CA PRO A 93 -0.17 17.78 -7.51
C PRO A 93 1.29 17.61 -7.95
N MET A 94 2.04 18.69 -8.10
CA MET A 94 3.47 18.61 -8.45
C MET A 94 4.32 17.97 -7.35
N GLU A 95 3.94 18.07 -6.07
CA GLU A 95 4.63 17.36 -5.00
C GLU A 95 4.33 15.85 -5.04
N ALA A 96 3.10 15.46 -5.47
CA ALA A 96 2.79 14.07 -5.76
C ALA A 96 3.60 13.53 -6.97
N VAL A 97 3.72 14.30 -8.04
CA VAL A 97 4.59 13.97 -9.20
C VAL A 97 6.04 13.78 -8.75
N ARG A 98 6.61 14.76 -8.04
CA ARG A 98 8.01 14.72 -7.60
C ARG A 98 8.29 13.54 -6.66
N THR A 99 7.38 13.23 -5.74
CA THR A 99 7.60 12.18 -4.74
C THR A 99 7.18 10.81 -5.26
N ASN A 100 5.96 10.67 -5.77
CA ASN A 100 5.40 9.36 -6.11
C ASN A 100 5.85 8.86 -7.50
N ILE A 101 6.14 9.77 -8.42
CA ILE A 101 6.57 9.41 -9.79
C ILE A 101 8.08 9.52 -9.91
N LEU A 102 8.64 10.73 -9.79
CA LEU A 102 10.09 10.95 -9.99
C LEU A 102 10.92 10.33 -8.86
N GLY A 103 10.40 10.35 -7.62
CA GLY A 103 11.05 9.66 -6.50
C GLY A 103 11.08 8.15 -6.69
N ALA A 104 9.99 7.55 -7.19
CA ALA A 104 9.99 6.13 -7.55
C ALA A 104 10.93 5.83 -8.73
N GLU A 105 10.97 6.70 -9.75
CA GLU A 105 11.92 6.59 -10.86
C GLU A 105 13.37 6.53 -10.36
N ASN A 106 13.75 7.40 -9.42
CA ASN A 106 15.08 7.42 -8.80
C ASN A 106 15.39 6.10 -8.08
N VAL A 107 14.42 5.58 -7.31
CA VAL A 107 14.58 4.31 -6.59
C VAL A 107 14.71 3.12 -7.55
N LEU A 108 13.87 3.05 -8.58
CA LEU A 108 13.92 1.98 -9.58
C LEU A 108 15.23 2.03 -10.37
N ARG A 109 15.69 3.22 -10.76
CA ARG A 109 16.95 3.43 -11.44
C ARG A 109 18.14 2.99 -10.58
N ALA A 110 18.21 3.46 -9.33
CA ALA A 110 19.27 3.05 -8.40
C ALA A 110 19.23 1.53 -8.14
N SER A 111 18.03 0.92 -8.08
CA SER A 111 17.89 -0.54 -7.94
C SER A 111 18.54 -1.30 -9.09
N MET A 112 18.38 -0.82 -10.32
CA MET A 112 18.99 -1.45 -11.51
C MET A 112 20.52 -1.23 -11.54
N GLU A 113 20.98 -0.03 -11.22
CA GLU A 113 22.41 0.33 -11.24
C GLU A 113 23.22 -0.41 -10.17
N HIS A 114 22.64 -0.62 -8.98
CA HIS A 114 23.27 -1.36 -7.88
C HIS A 114 23.02 -2.88 -7.92
N GLY A 115 22.25 -3.41 -8.89
CA GLY A 115 21.96 -4.83 -8.99
C GLY A 115 21.15 -5.36 -7.80
N ILE A 116 20.20 -4.57 -7.31
CA ILE A 116 19.30 -4.97 -6.21
C ILE A 116 18.55 -6.24 -6.58
N THR A 117 18.66 -7.28 -5.79
CA THR A 117 18.02 -8.57 -6.06
C THR A 117 16.51 -8.43 -6.28
N ARG A 118 15.84 -7.67 -5.39
CA ARG A 118 14.42 -7.36 -5.54
C ARG A 118 14.08 -5.97 -5.00
N CYS A 119 13.33 -5.21 -5.79
CA CYS A 119 12.75 -3.94 -5.40
C CYS A 119 11.22 -4.04 -5.48
N VAL A 120 10.55 -3.95 -4.33
CA VAL A 120 9.09 -3.96 -4.22
C VAL A 120 8.59 -2.53 -4.02
N VAL A 121 7.76 -2.03 -4.94
CA VAL A 121 7.11 -0.72 -4.80
C VAL A 121 5.72 -0.86 -4.18
N LEU A 122 5.42 0.01 -3.23
CA LEU A 122 4.12 0.04 -2.55
C LEU A 122 3.10 0.82 -3.38
N SER A 123 2.02 0.15 -3.83
CA SER A 123 0.88 0.77 -4.51
C SER A 123 -0.41 0.69 -3.68
N THR A 124 -1.56 0.94 -4.30
CA THR A 124 -2.84 1.15 -3.63
C THR A 124 -4.01 0.85 -4.58
N ASP A 125 -5.19 0.51 -4.02
CA ASP A 125 -6.48 0.47 -4.71
C ASP A 125 -6.80 1.74 -5.52
N LYS A 126 -6.31 2.89 -5.06
CA LYS A 126 -6.56 4.18 -5.71
C LYS A 126 -5.79 4.37 -7.03
N ALA A 127 -4.83 3.48 -7.33
CA ALA A 127 -4.15 3.39 -8.62
C ALA A 127 -5.01 2.74 -9.70
N VAL A 128 -6.06 1.99 -9.32
CA VAL A 128 -7.00 1.35 -10.25
C VAL A 128 -8.14 2.32 -10.53
N TYR A 129 -8.39 2.63 -11.81
CA TYR A 129 -9.36 3.66 -12.23
C TYR A 129 -9.22 4.96 -11.41
N PRO A 130 -8.06 5.63 -11.45
CA PRO A 130 -7.76 6.75 -10.57
C PRO A 130 -8.62 7.96 -10.89
N ILE A 131 -9.23 8.57 -9.86
CA ILE A 131 -10.06 9.79 -9.98
C ILE A 131 -9.47 10.99 -9.24
N ASN A 132 -8.30 10.86 -8.65
CA ASN A 132 -7.62 11.93 -7.92
C ASN A 132 -6.11 11.89 -8.17
N ALA A 133 -5.42 13.02 -7.89
CA ALA A 133 -4.00 13.21 -8.16
C ALA A 133 -3.10 12.17 -7.46
N MET A 134 -3.47 11.74 -6.25
CA MET A 134 -2.73 10.70 -5.54
C MET A 134 -2.83 9.36 -6.28
N GLY A 135 -4.03 8.94 -6.67
CA GLY A 135 -4.26 7.72 -7.45
C GLY A 135 -3.57 7.75 -8.80
N LEU A 136 -3.68 8.88 -9.54
CA LEU A 136 -2.98 9.08 -10.83
C LEU A 136 -1.47 8.95 -10.68
N SER A 137 -0.87 9.55 -9.64
CA SER A 137 0.56 9.45 -9.40
C SER A 137 1.01 8.02 -9.07
N LYS A 138 0.20 7.26 -8.35
CA LYS A 138 0.47 5.85 -8.03
C LYS A 138 0.28 4.94 -9.25
N ALA A 139 -0.74 5.17 -10.07
CA ALA A 139 -0.93 4.46 -11.32
C ALA A 139 0.27 4.66 -12.27
N MET A 140 0.77 5.90 -12.37
CA MET A 140 1.96 6.19 -13.17
C MET A 140 3.22 5.51 -12.59
N MET A 141 3.38 5.48 -11.27
CA MET A 141 4.47 4.74 -10.61
C MET A 141 4.45 3.25 -10.99
N GLU A 142 3.28 2.60 -11.01
CA GLU A 142 3.16 1.20 -11.45
C GLU A 142 3.58 1.03 -12.92
N LYS A 143 3.17 1.95 -13.79
CA LYS A 143 3.58 1.92 -15.22
C LYS A 143 5.08 2.08 -15.38
N LEU A 144 5.71 2.99 -14.61
CA LEU A 144 7.16 3.15 -14.60
C LEU A 144 7.87 1.88 -14.12
N MET A 145 7.39 1.26 -13.04
CA MET A 145 7.95 0.01 -12.53
C MET A 145 7.88 -1.10 -13.58
N VAL A 146 6.74 -1.29 -14.24
CA VAL A 146 6.57 -2.29 -15.31
C VAL A 146 7.47 -1.96 -16.51
N ALA A 147 7.57 -0.69 -16.92
CA ALA A 147 8.44 -0.29 -18.02
C ALA A 147 9.92 -0.56 -17.70
N LYS A 148 10.37 -0.21 -16.50
CA LYS A 148 11.75 -0.46 -16.03
C LYS A 148 12.06 -1.95 -15.89
N SER A 149 11.09 -2.76 -15.48
CA SER A 149 11.28 -4.21 -15.33
C SER A 149 11.64 -4.90 -16.66
N ARG A 150 11.22 -4.34 -17.80
CA ARG A 150 11.58 -4.85 -19.13
C ARG A 150 13.02 -4.54 -19.51
N LEU A 151 13.62 -3.51 -18.91
CA LEU A 151 15.01 -3.08 -19.16
C LEU A 151 15.97 -3.71 -18.15
N SER A 152 15.50 -4.23 -17.03
CA SER A 152 16.32 -4.87 -16.03
C SER A 152 16.73 -6.28 -16.47
N ASN A 153 17.97 -6.71 -16.12
CA ASN A 153 18.35 -8.10 -16.25
C ASN A 153 17.68 -8.90 -15.12
N PRO A 154 16.76 -9.85 -15.42
CA PRO A 154 16.03 -10.60 -14.39
C PRO A 154 16.91 -11.46 -13.49
N GLN A 155 18.12 -11.78 -13.93
CA GLN A 155 19.10 -12.53 -13.12
C GLN A 155 19.73 -11.64 -12.04
N ASN A 156 19.75 -10.33 -12.25
CA ASN A 156 20.37 -9.38 -11.34
C ASN A 156 19.32 -8.62 -10.51
N THR A 157 18.23 -8.15 -11.15
CA THR A 157 17.27 -7.25 -10.51
C THR A 157 15.84 -7.56 -10.93
N VAL A 158 14.97 -7.82 -9.95
CA VAL A 158 13.53 -7.95 -10.15
C VAL A 158 12.83 -6.74 -9.56
N LEU A 159 12.17 -5.95 -10.41
CA LEU A 159 11.30 -4.85 -10.02
C LEU A 159 9.87 -5.35 -10.03
N CYS A 160 9.13 -5.19 -8.92
CA CYS A 160 7.75 -5.62 -8.76
C CYS A 160 6.97 -4.68 -7.84
N GLY A 161 5.67 -4.87 -7.74
CA GLY A 161 4.80 -4.06 -6.90
C GLY A 161 3.85 -4.86 -6.03
N THR A 162 3.35 -4.22 -4.98
CA THR A 162 2.26 -4.72 -4.15
C THR A 162 1.15 -3.70 -4.11
N ARG A 163 -0.11 -4.15 -4.21
CA ARG A 163 -1.30 -3.31 -4.20
C ARG A 163 -2.26 -3.80 -3.14
N TYR A 164 -2.71 -2.90 -2.29
CA TYR A 164 -3.70 -3.20 -1.27
C TYR A 164 -4.78 -2.14 -1.14
N GLY A 165 -5.88 -2.54 -0.49
CA GLY A 165 -6.96 -1.66 -0.12
C GLY A 165 -6.65 -0.84 1.14
N ASN A 166 -7.71 -0.55 1.89
CA ASN A 166 -7.58 0.23 3.11
C ASN A 166 -6.97 -0.63 4.24
N VAL A 167 -5.78 -0.24 4.71
CA VAL A 167 -5.21 -0.82 5.93
C VAL A 167 -5.90 -0.21 7.14
N MET A 168 -6.53 -1.06 7.95
CA MET A 168 -7.30 -0.67 9.12
C MET A 168 -6.43 0.09 10.14
N ALA A 169 -7.04 1.03 10.85
CA ALA A 169 -6.40 1.86 11.87
C ALA A 169 -5.14 2.63 11.40
N SER A 170 -4.90 2.72 10.09
CA SER A 170 -3.81 3.55 9.58
C SER A 170 -4.06 5.03 9.88
N ARG A 171 -2.97 5.79 10.08
CA ARG A 171 -3.06 7.22 10.42
C ARG A 171 -3.89 7.99 9.39
N GLY A 172 -4.90 8.73 9.88
CA GLY A 172 -5.83 9.53 9.07
C GLY A 172 -6.91 8.71 8.36
N SER A 173 -7.14 7.44 8.77
CA SER A 173 -8.23 6.60 8.28
C SER A 173 -9.51 6.74 9.12
N VAL A 174 -10.59 6.14 8.65
CA VAL A 174 -11.94 6.27 9.22
C VAL A 174 -12.06 5.69 10.63
N ILE A 175 -11.40 4.57 10.94
CA ILE A 175 -11.48 3.92 12.27
C ILE A 175 -10.97 4.84 13.38
N PRO A 176 -9.74 5.40 13.34
CA PRO A 176 -9.29 6.37 14.33
C PRO A 176 -10.19 7.62 14.43
N LEU A 177 -10.75 8.10 13.31
CA LEU A 177 -11.66 9.22 13.30
C LEU A 177 -12.94 8.90 14.09
N PHE A 178 -13.57 7.76 13.81
CA PHE A 178 -14.78 7.33 14.49
C PHE A 178 -14.55 7.08 15.99
N LEU A 179 -13.45 6.44 16.35
CA LEU A 179 -13.06 6.25 17.75
C LEU A 179 -12.94 7.60 18.47
N GLN A 180 -12.24 8.57 17.88
CA GLN A 180 -12.10 9.89 18.46
C GLN A 180 -13.44 10.60 18.61
N GLN A 181 -14.32 10.53 17.60
CA GLN A 181 -15.66 11.12 17.67
C GLN A 181 -16.52 10.48 18.76
N LEU A 182 -16.48 9.14 18.90
CA LEU A 182 -17.20 8.41 19.94
C LEU A 182 -16.73 8.81 21.35
N LEU A 183 -15.41 8.84 21.56
CA LEU A 183 -14.82 9.20 22.86
C LEU A 183 -15.09 10.67 23.21
N ASP A 184 -15.10 11.58 22.23
CA ASP A 184 -15.41 13.00 22.42
C ASP A 184 -16.91 13.28 22.59
N GLY A 185 -17.79 12.28 22.49
CA GLY A 185 -19.25 12.48 22.51
C GLY A 185 -19.80 13.22 21.28
N LYS A 186 -19.04 13.27 20.17
CA LYS A 186 -19.41 13.95 18.92
C LYS A 186 -20.17 13.02 17.99
N PRO A 187 -21.00 13.56 17.07
CA PRO A 187 -21.62 12.76 16.02
C PRO A 187 -20.57 12.05 15.14
N LEU A 188 -20.84 10.81 14.76
CA LEU A 188 -20.07 10.11 13.73
C LEU A 188 -20.39 10.69 12.36
N THR A 189 -19.39 11.25 11.69
CA THR A 189 -19.57 11.86 10.37
C THR A 189 -19.28 10.84 9.26
N ILE A 190 -20.32 10.45 8.53
CA ILE A 190 -20.26 9.46 7.44
C ILE A 190 -20.56 10.16 6.12
N THR A 191 -19.75 9.90 5.11
CA THR A 191 -19.96 10.46 3.76
C THR A 191 -21.17 9.83 3.08
N ASP A 192 -21.21 8.50 3.03
CA ASP A 192 -22.32 7.68 2.56
C ASP A 192 -22.27 6.35 3.30
N PRO A 193 -23.34 5.92 4.02
CA PRO A 193 -23.35 4.67 4.76
C PRO A 193 -23.20 3.42 3.86
N GLY A 194 -23.61 3.50 2.59
CA GLY A 194 -23.50 2.42 1.61
C GLY A 194 -22.13 2.29 0.95
N MET A 195 -21.21 3.24 1.16
CA MET A 195 -19.83 3.11 0.68
C MET A 195 -19.17 1.87 1.22
N THR A 196 -18.45 1.14 0.37
CA THR A 196 -17.69 -0.02 0.81
C THR A 196 -16.19 0.22 0.79
N ARG A 197 -15.51 -0.40 1.75
CA ARG A 197 -14.06 -0.37 1.86
C ARG A 197 -13.54 -1.77 2.17
N PHE A 198 -12.41 -2.11 1.57
CA PHE A 198 -11.67 -3.30 1.98
C PHE A 198 -11.19 -3.14 3.42
N LEU A 199 -11.23 -4.22 4.17
CA LEU A 199 -10.72 -4.28 5.54
C LEU A 199 -9.51 -5.21 5.58
N MET A 200 -8.33 -4.63 5.70
CA MET A 200 -7.06 -5.37 5.75
C MET A 200 -6.31 -5.04 7.02
N SER A 201 -5.73 -6.05 7.62
CA SER A 201 -4.79 -5.85 8.70
C SER A 201 -3.43 -5.36 8.16
N LEU A 202 -2.68 -4.71 9.04
CA LEU A 202 -1.32 -4.29 8.72
C LEU A 202 -0.39 -5.52 8.54
N GLU A 203 -0.64 -6.59 9.30
CA GLU A 203 0.09 -7.85 9.21
C GLU A 203 -0.08 -8.53 7.85
N GLU A 204 -1.32 -8.69 7.37
CA GLU A 204 -1.60 -9.23 6.03
C GLU A 204 -0.88 -8.44 4.95
N SER A 205 -0.91 -7.11 5.06
CA SER A 205 -0.25 -6.21 4.11
C SER A 205 1.28 -6.40 4.09
N VAL A 206 1.89 -6.65 5.26
CA VAL A 206 3.33 -6.91 5.36
C VAL A 206 3.68 -8.31 4.84
N ASN A 207 2.82 -9.30 5.07
CA ASN A 207 2.99 -10.65 4.53
C ASN A 207 2.96 -10.65 2.98
N LEU A 208 2.17 -9.77 2.35
CA LEU A 208 2.21 -9.57 0.90
C LEU A 208 3.58 -9.06 0.41
N VAL A 209 4.24 -8.18 1.18
CA VAL A 209 5.60 -7.72 0.83
C VAL A 209 6.60 -8.87 0.89
N LEU A 210 6.52 -9.69 1.93
CA LEU A 210 7.36 -10.88 2.05
C LEU A 210 7.14 -11.83 0.86
N TYR A 211 5.87 -12.11 0.54
CA TYR A 211 5.50 -12.94 -0.60
C TYR A 211 6.08 -12.40 -1.93
N ALA A 212 6.02 -11.09 -2.13
CA ALA A 212 6.60 -10.45 -3.31
C ALA A 212 8.13 -10.58 -3.35
N PHE A 213 8.81 -10.45 -2.20
CA PHE A 213 10.25 -10.69 -2.13
C PHE A 213 10.63 -12.13 -2.48
N GLU A 214 9.76 -13.11 -2.22
CA GLU A 214 10.04 -14.53 -2.47
C GLU A 214 9.70 -14.97 -3.89
N HIS A 215 8.58 -14.48 -4.44
CA HIS A 215 7.93 -15.09 -5.61
C HIS A 215 7.85 -14.21 -6.85
N ALA A 216 8.15 -12.89 -6.75
CA ALA A 216 7.94 -11.98 -7.87
C ALA A 216 8.82 -12.30 -9.07
N LYS A 217 8.22 -12.17 -10.26
CA LYS A 217 8.90 -12.05 -11.55
C LYS A 217 8.93 -10.57 -11.98
N PRO A 218 9.79 -10.19 -12.95
CA PRO A 218 9.90 -8.82 -13.38
C PRO A 218 8.56 -8.22 -13.81
N GLY A 219 8.19 -7.10 -13.21
CA GLY A 219 6.97 -6.34 -13.52
C GLY A 219 5.68 -6.88 -12.90
N ASP A 220 5.72 -7.95 -12.11
CA ASP A 220 4.56 -8.45 -11.39
C ASP A 220 4.00 -7.41 -10.41
N ILE A 221 2.67 -7.38 -10.30
CA ILE A 221 1.96 -6.69 -9.23
C ILE A 221 1.16 -7.73 -8.46
N PHE A 222 1.45 -7.89 -7.17
CA PHE A 222 0.65 -8.72 -6.28
C PHE A 222 -0.41 -7.90 -5.58
N VAL A 223 -1.61 -8.46 -5.52
CA VAL A 223 -2.78 -7.83 -4.94
C VAL A 223 -3.31 -8.68 -3.80
N GLN A 224 -3.42 -8.09 -2.61
CA GLN A 224 -4.03 -8.75 -1.46
C GLN A 224 -5.53 -8.89 -1.68
N LYS A 225 -6.07 -10.10 -1.54
CA LYS A 225 -7.50 -10.30 -1.40
C LYS A 225 -7.92 -9.96 0.03
N ALA A 226 -9.00 -9.23 0.17
CA ALA A 226 -9.50 -8.82 1.47
C ALA A 226 -11.03 -8.80 1.49
N PRO A 227 -11.66 -9.07 2.63
CA PRO A 227 -13.07 -8.83 2.81
C PRO A 227 -13.34 -7.32 2.83
N ALA A 228 -14.62 -6.96 2.69
CA ALA A 228 -15.06 -5.59 2.76
C ALA A 228 -16.25 -5.40 3.70
N SER A 229 -16.44 -4.17 4.16
CA SER A 229 -17.62 -3.74 4.90
C SER A 229 -18.14 -2.42 4.37
N THR A 230 -19.38 -2.10 4.68
CA THR A 230 -19.89 -0.73 4.51
C THR A 230 -19.33 0.20 5.57
N VAL A 231 -19.24 1.48 5.24
CA VAL A 231 -18.88 2.51 6.24
C VAL A 231 -19.94 2.63 7.31
N GLY A 232 -21.20 2.36 6.97
CA GLY A 232 -22.32 2.29 7.91
C GLY A 232 -22.16 1.19 8.94
N ASP A 233 -21.86 -0.06 8.50
CA ASP A 233 -21.63 -1.19 9.41
C ASP A 233 -20.41 -0.95 10.30
N LEU A 234 -19.36 -0.33 9.74
CA LEU A 234 -18.16 0.01 10.52
C LEU A 234 -18.45 1.00 11.65
N ALA A 235 -19.28 2.04 11.37
CA ALA A 235 -19.70 3.01 12.36
C ALA A 235 -20.61 2.38 13.43
N GLN A 236 -21.54 1.54 13.00
CA GLN A 236 -22.46 0.84 13.90
C GLN A 236 -21.69 -0.16 14.81
N ALA A 237 -20.77 -0.93 14.26
CA ALA A 237 -19.93 -1.85 15.02
C ALA A 237 -19.13 -1.16 16.13
N LEU A 238 -18.50 0.00 15.82
CA LEU A 238 -17.77 0.77 16.82
C LEU A 238 -18.68 1.38 17.89
N ARG A 239 -19.88 1.86 17.53
CA ARG A 239 -20.87 2.34 18.52
C ARG A 239 -21.25 1.23 19.51
N GLU A 240 -21.54 0.03 19.00
CA GLU A 240 -21.94 -1.11 19.84
C GLU A 240 -20.78 -1.61 20.71
N LEU A 241 -19.56 -1.71 20.15
CA LEU A 241 -18.37 -2.12 20.92
C LEU A 241 -18.04 -1.16 22.06
N LEU A 242 -18.21 0.15 21.86
CA LEU A 242 -17.95 1.15 22.90
C LEU A 242 -19.19 1.48 23.74
N GLN A 243 -20.33 0.81 23.49
CA GLN A 243 -21.61 1.06 24.18
C GLN A 243 -22.00 2.54 24.14
N ARG A 244 -21.86 3.19 22.98
CA ARG A 244 -22.15 4.60 22.75
C ARG A 244 -23.33 4.76 21.77
N ASP A 245 -24.13 5.80 21.94
CA ASP A 245 -25.31 6.11 21.13
C ASP A 245 -25.17 7.41 20.32
N ASN A 246 -23.95 7.87 20.10
CA ASN A 246 -23.66 9.07 19.33
C ASN A 246 -24.44 9.08 17.99
N GLU A 247 -24.97 10.25 17.62
CA GLU A 247 -25.67 10.47 16.36
C GLU A 247 -24.77 10.07 15.16
N ILE A 248 -25.34 9.43 14.16
CA ILE A 248 -24.69 9.23 12.86
C ILE A 248 -25.16 10.34 11.93
N ARG A 249 -24.25 11.21 11.50
CA ARG A 249 -24.52 12.33 10.61
C ARG A 249 -23.96 12.07 9.21
N ILE A 250 -24.84 12.02 8.22
CA ILE A 250 -24.46 11.88 6.81
C ILE A 250 -24.06 13.25 6.28
N ILE A 251 -22.81 13.38 5.80
CA ILE A 251 -22.23 14.64 5.31
C ILE A 251 -22.12 14.72 3.79
N GLY A 252 -22.44 13.63 3.07
CA GLY A 252 -22.30 13.53 1.61
C GLY A 252 -20.88 13.16 1.16
N THR A 253 -20.78 12.72 -0.10
CA THR A 253 -19.54 12.27 -0.72
C THR A 253 -18.58 13.45 -0.94
N ARG A 254 -17.30 13.29 -0.60
CA ARG A 254 -16.28 14.30 -0.81
C ARG A 254 -15.71 14.23 -2.21
N HIS A 255 -15.10 15.33 -2.68
CA HIS A 255 -14.38 15.34 -3.94
C HIS A 255 -13.25 14.29 -3.93
N GLY A 256 -13.17 13.50 -5.01
CA GLY A 256 -12.14 12.46 -5.16
C GLY A 256 -12.36 11.19 -4.34
N GLU A 257 -13.52 11.01 -3.70
CA GLU A 257 -13.91 9.76 -3.03
C GLU A 257 -14.74 8.88 -3.96
N LYS A 258 -14.45 7.58 -3.98
CA LYS A 258 -15.23 6.55 -4.69
C LYS A 258 -16.28 5.93 -3.77
N LEU A 259 -17.42 5.52 -4.32
CA LEU A 259 -18.43 4.73 -3.60
C LEU A 259 -17.90 3.35 -3.20
N TYR A 260 -17.02 2.77 -4.01
CA TYR A 260 -16.31 1.52 -3.74
C TYR A 260 -14.89 1.60 -4.28
N GLU A 261 -14.01 0.77 -3.76
CA GLU A 261 -12.63 0.69 -4.20
C GLU A 261 -12.43 -0.52 -5.10
N SER A 262 -11.57 -0.37 -6.13
CA SER A 262 -11.17 -1.45 -7.02
C SER A 262 -9.71 -1.80 -6.78
N LEU A 263 -9.39 -3.08 -6.63
CA LEU A 263 -8.03 -3.58 -6.47
C LEU A 263 -7.45 -4.16 -7.76
N VAL A 264 -8.31 -4.71 -8.63
CA VAL A 264 -7.92 -5.23 -9.94
C VAL A 264 -8.98 -4.81 -10.95
N SER A 265 -8.56 -4.23 -12.08
CA SER A 265 -9.47 -3.93 -13.18
C SER A 265 -9.80 -5.20 -13.98
N ARG A 266 -10.89 -5.18 -14.76
CA ARG A 266 -11.26 -6.33 -15.62
C ARG A 266 -10.18 -6.67 -16.63
N GLU A 267 -9.47 -5.67 -17.16
CA GLU A 267 -8.36 -5.86 -18.08
C GLU A 267 -7.16 -6.56 -17.41
N GLU A 268 -6.97 -6.30 -16.12
CA GLU A 268 -5.97 -6.98 -15.31
C GLU A 268 -6.45 -8.37 -14.90
N MET A 269 -7.73 -8.53 -14.53
CA MET A 269 -8.33 -9.83 -14.19
C MET A 269 -8.27 -10.84 -15.35
N ALA A 270 -8.43 -10.36 -16.58
CA ALA A 270 -8.35 -11.20 -17.79
C ALA A 270 -7.02 -11.96 -17.95
N ARG A 271 -5.95 -11.45 -17.34
CA ARG A 271 -4.61 -12.06 -17.33
C ARG A 271 -4.07 -12.33 -15.92
N GLY A 272 -4.87 -12.00 -14.93
CA GLY A 272 -4.54 -12.22 -13.52
C GLY A 272 -4.52 -13.70 -13.16
N GLU A 273 -3.61 -14.09 -12.29
CA GLU A 273 -3.53 -15.43 -11.73
C GLU A 273 -4.09 -15.41 -10.31
N ASP A 274 -5.01 -16.31 -9.99
CA ASP A 274 -5.52 -16.50 -8.64
C ASP A 274 -4.58 -17.42 -7.85
N LEU A 275 -3.95 -16.88 -6.81
CA LEU A 275 -3.03 -17.59 -5.93
C LEU A 275 -3.63 -17.87 -4.53
N GLY A 276 -4.94 -17.96 -4.44
CA GLY A 276 -5.66 -18.15 -3.18
C GLY A 276 -5.81 -16.85 -2.40
N SER A 277 -4.86 -16.49 -1.55
CA SER A 277 -4.90 -15.24 -0.77
C SER A 277 -4.55 -14.00 -1.58
N TYR A 278 -3.95 -14.16 -2.76
CA TYR A 278 -3.44 -13.08 -3.61
C TYR A 278 -3.90 -13.24 -5.04
N TYR A 279 -3.99 -12.12 -5.77
CA TYR A 279 -3.91 -12.12 -7.22
C TYR A 279 -2.49 -11.72 -7.64
N ARG A 280 -1.97 -12.36 -8.67
CA ARG A 280 -0.77 -11.93 -9.39
C ARG A 280 -1.21 -11.32 -10.71
N ILE A 281 -0.81 -10.09 -10.97
CA ILE A 281 -1.01 -9.41 -12.24
C ILE A 281 0.36 -9.42 -12.94
N PRO A 282 0.55 -10.27 -13.96
CA PRO A 282 1.82 -10.33 -14.68
C PRO A 282 2.02 -9.07 -15.51
N ALA A 283 3.29 -8.71 -15.73
CA ALA A 283 3.63 -7.64 -16.64
C ALA A 283 3.10 -7.92 -18.05
N ASP A 284 2.71 -6.87 -18.75
CA ASP A 284 2.47 -6.97 -20.19
C ASP A 284 3.81 -7.17 -20.91
N SER A 285 4.05 -8.37 -21.40
CA SER A 285 5.29 -8.76 -22.06
C SER A 285 5.29 -8.49 -23.56
N ARG A 286 4.21 -7.91 -24.11
CA ARG A 286 4.16 -7.55 -25.54
C ARG A 286 5.20 -6.50 -25.83
N ASP A 287 5.94 -6.70 -26.92
CA ASP A 287 6.89 -5.72 -27.43
C ASP A 287 6.16 -4.60 -28.20
N LEU A 288 6.91 -3.54 -28.60
CA LEU A 288 6.40 -2.46 -29.43
C LEU A 288 6.23 -2.86 -30.91
N ASN A 289 6.02 -4.16 -31.19
CA ASN A 289 5.67 -4.57 -32.54
C ASN A 289 4.22 -4.17 -32.83
N TYR A 290 4.05 -3.04 -33.49
CA TYR A 290 2.76 -2.44 -33.76
C TYR A 290 1.78 -3.35 -34.50
N GLU A 291 2.24 -4.29 -35.32
CA GLU A 291 1.37 -5.24 -36.03
C GLU A 291 0.62 -6.13 -35.04
N LYS A 292 1.31 -6.74 -34.06
CA LYS A 292 0.70 -7.56 -33.01
C LYS A 292 -0.20 -6.73 -32.08
N TYR A 293 0.19 -5.52 -31.75
CA TYR A 293 -0.61 -4.64 -30.91
C TYR A 293 -2.01 -4.36 -31.49
N PHE A 294 -2.11 -4.26 -32.82
CA PHE A 294 -3.38 -3.98 -33.51
C PHE A 294 -4.20 -5.20 -33.92
N VAL A 295 -3.61 -6.39 -33.97
CA VAL A 295 -4.28 -7.59 -34.48
C VAL A 295 -4.51 -8.68 -33.43
N GLU A 296 -3.83 -8.64 -32.28
CA GLU A 296 -3.98 -9.57 -31.18
C GLU A 296 -4.68 -8.90 -29.99
N GLY A 297 -6.00 -9.13 -29.84
CA GLY A 297 -6.80 -8.71 -28.69
C GLY A 297 -7.19 -9.89 -27.80
N GLN A 298 -7.72 -9.59 -26.61
CA GLN A 298 -8.35 -10.58 -25.75
C GLN A 298 -9.86 -10.62 -26.03
N THR A 299 -10.38 -11.82 -26.26
CA THR A 299 -11.82 -12.06 -26.40
C THR A 299 -12.45 -12.30 -25.04
N GLY A 300 -13.77 -12.03 -24.90
CA GLY A 300 -14.50 -12.32 -23.64
C GLY A 300 -14.30 -11.30 -22.52
N MET A 301 -13.64 -10.17 -22.77
CA MET A 301 -13.39 -9.11 -21.75
C MET A 301 -14.68 -8.57 -21.11
N ALA A 302 -15.80 -8.57 -21.83
CA ALA A 302 -17.06 -8.07 -21.33
C ALA A 302 -17.70 -8.97 -20.24
N GLU A 303 -17.28 -10.22 -20.13
CA GLU A 303 -17.77 -11.20 -19.17
C GLU A 303 -16.95 -11.24 -17.88
N ILE A 304 -15.84 -10.49 -17.82
CA ILE A 304 -14.94 -10.43 -16.68
C ILE A 304 -15.29 -9.24 -15.82
N ASP A 305 -15.45 -9.46 -14.52
CA ASP A 305 -15.68 -8.39 -13.54
C ASP A 305 -14.39 -7.88 -12.94
N ASP A 306 -14.40 -6.61 -12.53
CA ASP A 306 -13.38 -6.03 -11.68
C ASP A 306 -13.36 -6.72 -10.31
N TYR A 307 -12.23 -6.74 -9.63
CA TYR A 307 -12.19 -7.11 -8.21
C TYR A 307 -12.32 -5.86 -7.35
N THR A 308 -13.44 -5.72 -6.66
CA THR A 308 -13.86 -4.51 -5.95
C THR A 308 -14.29 -4.79 -4.52
N SER A 309 -14.36 -3.75 -3.69
CA SER A 309 -14.95 -3.84 -2.35
C SER A 309 -16.48 -4.09 -2.36
N HIS A 310 -17.14 -3.98 -3.54
CA HIS A 310 -18.56 -4.31 -3.69
C HIS A 310 -18.80 -5.78 -3.93
N ASN A 311 -17.93 -6.48 -4.66
CA ASN A 311 -18.11 -7.88 -5.05
C ASN A 311 -17.20 -8.88 -4.35
N THR A 312 -16.34 -8.42 -3.43
CA THR A 312 -15.60 -9.30 -2.53
C THR A 312 -16.51 -9.84 -1.40
N HIS A 313 -15.98 -10.78 -0.61
CA HIS A 313 -16.68 -11.25 0.59
C HIS A 313 -17.04 -10.08 1.52
N ARG A 314 -18.37 -9.89 1.75
CA ARG A 314 -18.89 -8.84 2.61
C ARG A 314 -19.02 -9.35 4.04
N LEU A 315 -18.38 -8.68 4.98
CA LEU A 315 -18.54 -8.98 6.41
C LEU A 315 -19.90 -8.46 6.90
N ASN A 316 -20.57 -9.26 7.71
CA ASN A 316 -21.73 -8.82 8.48
C ASN A 316 -21.28 -8.04 9.75
N LEU A 317 -22.23 -7.44 10.46
CA LEU A 317 -21.94 -6.58 11.61
C LEU A 317 -21.11 -7.28 12.70
N GLU A 318 -21.41 -8.55 13.02
CA GLU A 318 -20.67 -9.31 14.03
C GLU A 318 -19.23 -9.60 13.58
N GLN A 319 -19.05 -10.00 12.34
CA GLN A 319 -17.73 -10.20 11.75
C GLN A 319 -16.91 -8.89 11.72
N VAL A 320 -17.56 -7.75 11.46
CA VAL A 320 -16.90 -6.43 11.54
C VAL A 320 -16.43 -6.15 12.97
N LYS A 321 -17.24 -6.46 13.99
CA LYS A 321 -16.84 -6.31 15.40
C LYS A 321 -15.63 -7.19 15.73
N GLU A 322 -15.62 -8.44 15.29
CA GLU A 322 -14.49 -9.37 15.50
C GLU A 322 -13.21 -8.81 14.90
N VAL A 323 -13.28 -8.36 13.65
CA VAL A 323 -12.13 -7.75 12.94
C VAL A 323 -11.67 -6.47 13.65
N LEU A 324 -12.58 -5.60 14.09
CA LEU A 324 -12.24 -4.39 14.83
C LEU A 324 -11.57 -4.71 16.18
N MET A 325 -12.03 -5.74 16.89
CA MET A 325 -11.43 -6.17 18.17
C MET A 325 -10.03 -6.79 18.00
N SER A 326 -9.60 -7.15 16.79
CA SER A 326 -8.20 -7.52 16.53
C SER A 326 -7.23 -6.32 16.62
N LEU A 327 -7.74 -5.09 16.55
CA LEU A 327 -6.94 -3.86 16.55
C LEU A 327 -6.68 -3.35 17.97
N ASP A 328 -5.40 -3.11 18.31
CA ASP A 328 -5.00 -2.60 19.64
C ASP A 328 -5.70 -1.29 20.03
N ILE A 329 -5.84 -0.38 19.06
CA ILE A 329 -6.49 0.92 19.29
C ILE A 329 -7.97 0.76 19.67
N VAL A 330 -8.66 -0.25 19.10
CA VAL A 330 -10.07 -0.52 19.43
C VAL A 330 -10.17 -1.20 20.78
N ARG A 331 -9.33 -2.24 21.05
CA ARG A 331 -9.29 -2.89 22.36
C ARG A 331 -9.00 -1.91 23.48
N GLY A 332 -8.01 -1.01 23.26
CA GLY A 332 -7.70 0.04 24.22
C GLY A 332 -8.88 0.98 24.48
N ALA A 333 -9.58 1.40 23.44
CA ALA A 333 -10.75 2.25 23.57
C ALA A 333 -11.92 1.57 24.31
N VAL A 334 -12.19 0.30 24.02
CA VAL A 334 -13.24 -0.51 24.69
C VAL A 334 -12.91 -0.74 26.17
N ALA A 335 -11.64 -0.95 26.51
CA ALA A 335 -11.22 -1.14 27.91
C ALA A 335 -11.35 0.12 28.78
N HIS A 336 -11.46 1.29 28.15
CA HIS A 336 -11.59 2.60 28.82
C HIS A 336 -12.96 3.26 28.61
N ALA A 337 -13.91 2.63 27.89
CA ALA A 337 -15.26 3.13 27.65
C ALA A 337 -16.21 2.74 28.77
#